data_777dd1926081f44c8c4ffc1512e3cc09
#
_entry.id   777dd1926081f44c8c4ffc1512e3cc09
#
_cell.length_a   1.000
_cell.length_b   1.000
_cell.length_c   1.000
_cell.angle_alpha   90.00
_cell.angle_beta   90.00
_cell.angle_gamma   90.00
#
_symmetry.space_group_name_H-M   'P 1'
#
loop_
_entity.id
_entity.type
_entity.pdbx_description
1 polymer ?
#
loop_
_entity_poly.entity_id
_entity_poly.type
_entity_poly.pdbx_seq_one_letter_code
_entity_poly.pdbx_strand_id
1 'polypeptide(L)'
;ALSANALDLAVAASSGAAEANYLTAATVARGRSLLGERGEELDTLVVHPSVAYYLYQVGMLTFSTSALSTGTGIQWGGGGVGVTDRAVGQFAGMNVVVDSSVNSVVPGSSGHIKEFYCYLIKSGTILEGVQQDLAIEAERNVLSKQDVISVDYHSTYHIMGTKWNDAADNPTNSALGAQAKWALTYDADLIPIVQLTVNTPLDNTTL
;
A
#
# COMPACT_ATOMS: atom_id res chain seq x y z
N ALA A 1 7.48 -8.72 -11.86
CA ALA A 1 6.51 -9.71 -12.29
C ALA A 1 5.17 -9.11 -12.71
N LEU A 2 4.70 -8.04 -12.07
CA LEU A 2 3.41 -7.38 -12.36
C LEU A 2 3.53 -6.11 -13.24
N SER A 3 4.53 -6.02 -14.09
CA SER A 3 4.76 -4.83 -14.92
C SER A 3 3.62 -4.53 -15.91
N ALA A 4 2.84 -5.53 -16.30
CA ALA A 4 1.66 -5.34 -17.14
C ALA A 4 0.53 -4.58 -16.42
N ASN A 5 0.46 -4.65 -15.10
CA ASN A 5 -0.53 -3.97 -14.27
C ASN A 5 0.03 -2.65 -13.70
N ALA A 6 1.00 -2.05 -14.35
CA ALA A 6 1.57 -0.77 -13.96
C ALA A 6 1.24 0.31 -14.99
N LEU A 7 0.73 1.42 -14.51
CA LEU A 7 0.50 2.63 -15.30
C LEU A 7 1.38 3.75 -14.76
N ASP A 8 2.38 4.12 -15.53
CA ASP A 8 3.28 5.21 -15.21
C ASP A 8 2.77 6.50 -15.86
N LEU A 9 2.39 7.46 -15.03
CA LEU A 9 1.93 8.78 -15.43
C LEU A 9 2.88 9.88 -14.93
N ALA A 10 3.86 9.50 -14.11
CA ALA A 10 4.78 10.46 -13.55
C ALA A 10 5.74 11.01 -14.61
N VAL A 11 6.10 12.28 -14.47
CA VAL A 11 7.15 12.92 -15.23
C VAL A 11 8.29 13.30 -14.29
N ALA A 12 9.50 13.04 -14.71
CA ALA A 12 10.67 13.28 -13.90
C ALA A 12 11.00 14.78 -13.76
N ALA A 13 10.73 15.59 -14.79
CA ALA A 13 11.09 17.01 -14.81
C ALA A 13 10.00 17.89 -14.22
N SER A 14 10.36 18.80 -13.31
CA SER A 14 9.42 19.72 -12.64
C SER A 14 8.64 20.60 -13.61
N SER A 15 9.24 20.98 -14.74
CA SER A 15 8.61 21.77 -15.78
C SER A 15 7.56 21.02 -16.60
N GLY A 16 7.51 19.71 -16.48
CA GLY A 16 6.58 18.85 -17.23
C GLY A 16 5.39 18.33 -16.43
N ALA A 17 5.40 18.52 -15.11
CA ALA A 17 4.31 18.04 -14.28
C ALA A 17 3.04 18.89 -14.49
N ALA A 18 1.99 18.24 -14.93
CA ALA A 18 0.69 18.82 -15.18
C ALA A 18 -0.38 18.01 -14.44
N GLU A 19 -1.60 18.53 -14.43
CA GLU A 19 -2.73 17.85 -13.81
C GLU A 19 -2.95 16.41 -14.34
N ALA A 20 -2.57 16.16 -15.59
CA ALA A 20 -2.60 14.83 -16.21
C ALA A 20 -1.68 13.80 -15.54
N ASN A 21 -0.69 14.26 -14.78
CA ASN A 21 0.28 13.43 -14.07
C ASN A 21 -0.12 13.19 -12.60
N TYR A 22 -1.18 13.84 -12.15
CA TYR A 22 -1.67 13.72 -10.78
C TYR A 22 -2.71 12.60 -10.67
N LEU A 23 -2.93 12.15 -9.43
CA LEU A 23 -3.98 11.18 -9.16
C LEU A 23 -5.35 11.85 -9.30
N THR A 24 -6.10 11.42 -10.30
CA THR A 24 -7.46 11.89 -10.60
C THR A 24 -8.40 10.69 -10.79
N ALA A 25 -9.70 10.91 -10.79
CA ALA A 25 -10.66 9.85 -11.10
C ALA A 25 -10.43 9.25 -12.50
N ALA A 26 -9.98 10.06 -13.45
CA ALA A 26 -9.65 9.58 -14.80
C ALA A 26 -8.41 8.66 -14.81
N THR A 27 -7.38 8.97 -14.01
CA THR A 27 -6.18 8.12 -13.90
C THR A 27 -6.50 6.80 -13.21
N VAL A 28 -7.38 6.81 -12.22
CA VAL A 28 -7.90 5.58 -11.58
C VAL A 28 -8.68 4.73 -12.56
N ALA A 29 -9.58 5.34 -13.35
CA ALA A 29 -10.34 4.63 -14.37
C ALA A 29 -9.42 3.98 -15.43
N ARG A 30 -8.35 4.68 -15.84
CA ARG A 30 -7.32 4.10 -16.73
C ARG A 30 -6.58 2.94 -16.07
N GLY A 31 -6.25 3.05 -14.77
CA GLY A 31 -5.65 1.95 -14.03
C GLY A 31 -6.57 0.72 -13.98
N ARG A 32 -7.86 0.92 -13.68
CA ARG A 32 -8.86 -0.15 -13.68
C ARG A 32 -9.00 -0.83 -15.04
N SER A 33 -8.94 -0.06 -16.13
CA SER A 33 -9.06 -0.59 -17.48
C SER A 33 -7.94 -1.57 -17.87
N LEU A 34 -6.80 -1.57 -17.20
CA LEU A 34 -5.74 -2.55 -17.42
C LEU A 34 -6.17 -3.99 -17.08
N LEU A 35 -7.10 -4.14 -16.14
CA LEU A 35 -7.65 -5.45 -15.74
C LEU A 35 -8.95 -5.79 -16.47
N GLY A 36 -9.36 -4.99 -17.45
CA GLY A 36 -10.64 -5.19 -18.17
C GLY A 36 -11.83 -5.21 -17.21
N GLU A 37 -12.69 -6.24 -17.34
CA GLU A 37 -13.88 -6.41 -16.50
C GLU A 37 -13.55 -6.54 -15.00
N ARG A 38 -12.40 -7.08 -14.66
CA ARG A 38 -11.96 -7.24 -13.28
C ARG A 38 -11.52 -5.94 -12.59
N GLY A 39 -11.36 -4.87 -13.34
CA GLY A 39 -11.08 -3.55 -12.77
C GLY A 39 -12.16 -3.06 -11.79
N GLU A 40 -13.41 -3.53 -11.95
CA GLU A 40 -14.51 -3.23 -11.02
C GLU A 40 -14.38 -3.94 -9.67
N GLU A 41 -13.56 -4.99 -9.57
CA GLU A 41 -13.32 -5.71 -8.32
C GLU A 41 -12.37 -4.96 -7.38
N LEU A 42 -11.67 -3.91 -7.87
CA LEU A 42 -10.75 -3.11 -7.08
C LEU A 42 -11.53 -2.20 -6.13
N ASP A 43 -11.33 -2.38 -4.83
CA ASP A 43 -12.08 -1.74 -3.76
C ASP A 43 -11.23 -0.84 -2.85
N THR A 44 -9.92 -0.97 -2.90
CA THR A 44 -8.99 -0.29 -1.99
C THR A 44 -7.91 0.45 -2.79
N LEU A 45 -7.68 1.69 -2.42
CA LEU A 45 -6.63 2.55 -2.95
C LEU A 45 -5.64 2.90 -1.85
N VAL A 46 -4.41 2.42 -1.98
CA VAL A 46 -3.33 2.73 -1.03
C VAL A 46 -2.47 3.85 -1.59
N VAL A 47 -2.29 4.93 -0.82
CA VAL A 47 -1.59 6.13 -1.25
C VAL A 47 -0.62 6.66 -0.19
N HIS A 48 0.42 7.33 -0.65
CA HIS A 48 1.30 8.10 0.22
C HIS A 48 0.58 9.35 0.79
N PRO A 49 0.91 9.81 2.02
CA PRO A 49 0.28 11.00 2.62
C PRO A 49 0.27 12.24 1.73
N SER A 50 1.35 12.52 0.99
CA SER A 50 1.43 13.68 0.09
C SER A 50 0.35 13.64 -1.00
N VAL A 51 0.06 12.46 -1.54
CA VAL A 51 -1.00 12.27 -2.54
C VAL A 51 -2.38 12.40 -1.89
N ALA A 52 -2.56 11.86 -0.68
CA ALA A 52 -3.81 11.99 0.07
C ALA A 52 -4.13 13.45 0.39
N TYR A 53 -3.15 14.24 0.82
CA TYR A 53 -3.32 15.69 1.07
C TYR A 53 -3.69 16.45 -0.19
N TYR A 54 -3.11 16.09 -1.33
CA TYR A 54 -3.51 16.68 -2.61
C TYR A 54 -4.98 16.36 -2.93
N LEU A 55 -5.40 15.11 -2.82
CA LEU A 55 -6.81 14.72 -3.03
C LEU A 55 -7.76 15.46 -2.09
N TYR A 56 -7.34 15.67 -0.85
CA TYR A 56 -8.09 16.46 0.13
C TYR A 56 -8.19 17.94 -0.28
N GLN A 57 -7.07 18.53 -0.70
CA GLN A 57 -7.03 19.93 -1.11
C GLN A 57 -7.94 20.22 -2.32
N VAL A 58 -8.00 19.29 -3.27
CA VAL A 58 -8.86 19.40 -4.46
C VAL A 58 -10.32 19.02 -4.17
N GLY A 59 -10.63 18.57 -2.94
CA GLY A 59 -11.98 18.17 -2.55
C GLY A 59 -12.45 16.84 -3.18
N MET A 60 -11.52 16.05 -3.70
CA MET A 60 -11.84 14.76 -4.31
C MET A 60 -11.94 13.63 -3.29
N LEU A 61 -11.33 13.78 -2.10
CA LEU A 61 -11.36 12.80 -1.04
C LEU A 61 -12.53 13.12 -0.11
N THR A 62 -13.49 12.22 -0.04
CA THR A 62 -14.61 12.31 0.90
C THR A 62 -14.36 11.38 2.07
N PHE A 63 -14.32 11.93 3.28
CA PHE A 63 -14.27 11.10 4.49
C PHE A 63 -15.66 10.54 4.78
N SER A 64 -15.71 9.25 5.06
CA SER A 64 -16.95 8.63 5.52
C SER A 64 -17.34 9.20 6.90
N THR A 65 -18.41 9.98 6.93
CA THR A 65 -18.97 10.52 8.17
C THR A 65 -19.72 9.47 9.01
N SER A 66 -19.82 8.24 8.54
CA SER A 66 -20.52 7.17 9.25
C SER A 66 -19.87 6.81 10.59
N ALA A 67 -18.57 7.09 10.77
CA ALA A 67 -17.92 7.01 12.08
C ALA A 67 -18.29 8.17 13.02
N LEU A 68 -18.83 9.27 12.50
CA LEU A 68 -19.26 10.45 13.25
C LEU A 68 -20.78 10.45 13.56
N SER A 69 -21.53 9.52 12.99
CA SER A 69 -23.00 9.53 12.99
C SER A 69 -23.67 8.87 14.20
N THR A 70 -22.94 8.33 15.15
CA THR A 70 -23.53 7.93 16.44
C THR A 70 -23.51 9.11 17.40
N GLY A 71 -24.49 9.94 17.31
CA GLY A 71 -24.91 11.14 17.97
C GLY A 71 -24.56 11.42 19.43
N THR A 72 -23.41 11.08 19.91
CA THR A 72 -22.94 11.48 21.24
C THR A 72 -21.42 11.64 21.24
N GLY A 73 -20.97 12.80 20.79
CA GLY A 73 -19.59 13.23 21.02
C GLY A 73 -18.58 12.65 20.06
N ILE A 74 -17.54 13.40 19.84
CA ILE A 74 -16.34 13.01 19.11
C ILE A 74 -15.76 11.79 19.83
N GLN A 75 -16.01 10.58 19.33
CA GLN A 75 -15.31 9.39 19.80
C GLN A 75 -13.92 9.37 19.15
N TRP A 76 -12.98 9.96 19.83
CA TRP A 76 -11.56 9.67 19.64
C TRP A 76 -11.34 8.24 20.11
N GLY A 77 -11.18 7.30 19.19
CA GLY A 77 -10.92 5.91 19.53
C GLY A 77 -12.14 5.17 20.05
N GLY A 78 -13.16 5.01 19.24
CA GLY A 78 -14.22 4.03 19.49
C GLY A 78 -13.60 2.65 19.59
N GLY A 79 -13.67 2.03 20.75
CA GLY A 79 -13.06 0.80 21.20
C GLY A 79 -13.10 -0.42 20.28
N GLY A 80 -12.58 -0.28 19.10
CA GLY A 80 -12.16 -1.33 18.22
C GLY A 80 -10.67 -1.48 18.39
N VAL A 81 -10.26 -2.65 18.74
CA VAL A 81 -8.90 -3.10 18.84
C VAL A 81 -8.03 -2.44 17.77
N GLY A 82 -7.18 -1.49 18.17
CA GLY A 82 -5.89 -1.20 17.54
C GLY A 82 -5.79 -0.96 16.06
N VAL A 83 -6.88 -0.75 15.34
CA VAL A 83 -6.81 -0.14 14.03
C VAL A 83 -6.55 1.34 14.31
N THR A 84 -5.33 1.75 14.14
CA THR A 84 -5.01 3.16 13.97
C THR A 84 -5.92 3.66 12.87
N ASP A 85 -6.96 4.39 13.26
CA ASP A 85 -7.95 4.98 12.39
C ASP A 85 -7.27 6.06 11.56
N ARG A 86 -6.44 5.63 10.65
CA ARG A 86 -5.91 6.47 9.60
C ARG A 86 -7.11 6.76 8.73
N ALA A 87 -7.51 8.00 8.72
CA ALA A 87 -8.68 8.50 8.05
C ALA A 87 -8.97 7.74 6.76
N VAL A 88 -9.93 6.84 6.81
CA VAL A 88 -10.38 6.08 5.65
C VAL A 88 -11.33 7.00 4.90
N GLY A 89 -10.83 7.61 3.85
CA GLY A 89 -11.64 8.35 2.91
C GLY A 89 -12.15 7.47 1.79
N GLN A 90 -13.07 7.97 1.00
CA GLN A 90 -13.49 7.34 -0.25
C GLN A 90 -13.08 8.22 -1.43
N PHE A 91 -12.54 7.59 -2.46
CA PHE A 91 -12.16 8.21 -3.72
C PHE A 91 -12.46 7.28 -4.89
N ALA A 92 -13.16 7.79 -5.89
CA ALA A 92 -13.55 7.03 -7.09
C ALA A 92 -14.22 5.67 -6.77
N GLY A 93 -15.02 5.61 -5.68
CA GLY A 93 -15.72 4.40 -5.24
C GLY A 93 -14.84 3.37 -4.52
N MET A 94 -13.61 3.74 -4.16
CA MET A 94 -12.67 2.89 -3.42
C MET A 94 -12.41 3.46 -2.02
N ASN A 95 -12.10 2.59 -1.07
CA ASN A 95 -11.62 2.97 0.23
C ASN A 95 -10.16 3.41 0.12
N VAL A 96 -9.83 4.58 0.67
CA VAL A 96 -8.48 5.14 0.62
C VAL A 96 -7.75 4.81 1.92
N VAL A 97 -6.64 4.12 1.80
CA VAL A 97 -5.72 3.84 2.90
C VAL A 97 -4.48 4.69 2.72
N VAL A 98 -4.15 5.49 3.73
CA VAL A 98 -2.99 6.36 3.71
C VAL A 98 -1.85 5.71 4.49
N ASP A 99 -0.74 5.43 3.81
CA ASP A 99 0.43 4.83 4.43
C ASP A 99 1.72 5.52 3.98
N SER A 100 2.51 5.98 4.95
CA SER A 100 3.82 6.61 4.71
C SER A 100 4.90 5.62 4.27
N SER A 101 4.66 4.31 4.43
CA SER A 101 5.57 3.26 3.96
C SER A 101 5.46 3.01 2.46
N VAL A 102 4.44 3.56 1.81
CA VAL A 102 4.30 3.48 0.36
C VAL A 102 5.49 4.18 -0.29
N ASN A 103 6.11 3.47 -1.23
CA ASN A 103 7.35 3.92 -1.83
C ASN A 103 7.17 5.23 -2.62
N SER A 104 8.17 6.09 -2.50
CA SER A 104 8.32 7.29 -3.32
C SER A 104 9.74 7.33 -3.86
N VAL A 105 9.90 7.75 -5.09
CA VAL A 105 11.20 7.83 -5.75
C VAL A 105 11.50 9.27 -6.12
N VAL A 106 12.70 9.73 -5.76
CA VAL A 106 13.26 10.97 -6.28
C VAL A 106 14.16 10.57 -7.44
N PRO A 107 13.82 10.92 -8.67
CA PRO A 107 14.71 10.67 -9.80
C PRO A 107 16.06 11.35 -9.58
N GLY A 108 17.15 10.66 -9.89
CA GLY A 108 18.52 10.99 -9.51
C GLY A 108 19.17 12.24 -10.11
N SER A 109 18.40 13.23 -10.56
CA SER A 109 18.91 14.47 -11.15
C SER A 109 18.28 15.69 -10.48
N SER A 110 19.03 16.75 -10.32
CA SER A 110 18.51 18.03 -9.77
C SER A 110 17.36 18.59 -10.62
N GLY A 111 16.33 19.11 -9.98
CA GLY A 111 15.13 19.63 -10.65
C GLY A 111 14.07 18.59 -10.97
N HIS A 112 14.23 17.37 -10.49
CA HIS A 112 13.21 16.32 -10.60
C HIS A 112 12.23 16.41 -9.44
N ILE A 113 10.97 16.11 -9.73
CA ILE A 113 9.91 15.99 -8.73
C ILE A 113 9.75 14.55 -8.31
N LYS A 114 9.31 14.35 -7.07
CA LYS A 114 9.05 13.02 -6.56
C LYS A 114 7.95 12.31 -7.33
N GLU A 115 8.17 11.05 -7.56
CA GLU A 115 7.20 10.10 -8.06
C GLU A 115 6.65 9.29 -6.90
N PHE A 116 5.35 9.17 -6.81
CA PHE A 116 4.65 8.43 -5.77
C PHE A 116 3.97 7.22 -6.36
N TYR A 117 4.16 6.08 -5.71
CA TYR A 117 3.43 4.89 -6.06
C TYR A 117 2.08 4.87 -5.35
N CYS A 118 1.04 4.53 -6.09
CA CYS A 118 -0.29 4.27 -5.57
C CYS A 118 -0.71 2.87 -6.00
N TYR A 119 -1.38 2.14 -5.13
CA TYR A 119 -1.81 0.79 -5.43
C TYR A 119 -3.32 0.68 -5.35
N LEU A 120 -3.92 0.19 -6.43
CA LEU A 120 -5.31 -0.23 -6.46
C LEU A 120 -5.32 -1.73 -6.19
N ILE A 121 -6.02 -2.16 -5.16
CA ILE A 121 -5.99 -3.54 -4.67
C ILE A 121 -7.42 -3.99 -4.41
N LYS A 122 -7.70 -5.25 -4.69
CA LYS A 122 -8.91 -5.92 -4.22
C LYS A 122 -8.67 -6.50 -2.84
N SER A 123 -9.62 -6.37 -1.94
CA SER A 123 -9.59 -7.01 -0.63
C SER A 123 -9.40 -8.53 -0.77
N GLY A 124 -8.48 -9.09 0.04
CA GLY A 124 -8.15 -10.51 -0.01
C GLY A 124 -7.11 -10.90 -1.06
N THR A 125 -6.52 -9.96 -1.79
CA THR A 125 -5.42 -10.25 -2.73
C THR A 125 -4.10 -10.49 -2.02
N ILE A 126 -3.90 -9.88 -0.86
CA ILE A 126 -2.74 -10.11 0.01
C ILE A 126 -3.22 -11.07 1.11
N LEU A 127 -2.58 -12.21 1.21
CA LEU A 127 -2.87 -13.23 2.20
C LEU A 127 -1.78 -13.26 3.24
N GLU A 128 -2.15 -13.41 4.49
CA GLU A 128 -1.24 -13.71 5.59
C GLU A 128 -1.30 -15.20 5.92
N GLY A 129 -0.15 -15.84 5.85
CA GLY A 129 0.03 -17.22 6.33
C GLY A 129 0.72 -17.20 7.68
N VAL A 130 0.05 -17.62 8.73
CA VAL A 130 0.65 -17.77 10.06
C VAL A 130 1.24 -19.17 10.16
N GLN A 131 2.57 -19.25 10.27
CA GLN A 131 3.28 -20.51 10.45
C GLN A 131 3.33 -20.90 11.93
N GLN A 132 3.59 -19.91 12.79
CA GLN A 132 3.61 -20.08 14.23
C GLN A 132 2.80 -18.96 14.86
N ASP A 133 1.81 -19.32 15.64
CA ASP A 133 1.06 -18.37 16.44
C ASP A 133 1.92 -17.83 17.59
N LEU A 134 1.43 -16.79 18.25
CA LEU A 134 2.15 -16.12 19.33
C LEU A 134 2.55 -17.12 20.43
N ALA A 135 3.82 -17.44 20.52
CA ALA A 135 4.40 -18.25 21.58
C ALA A 135 5.09 -17.34 22.58
N ILE A 136 4.71 -17.48 23.86
CA ILE A 136 5.32 -16.72 24.96
C ILE A 136 6.00 -17.74 25.87
N GLU A 137 7.31 -17.61 26.00
CA GLU A 137 8.12 -18.42 26.90
C GLU A 137 8.73 -17.52 27.98
N ALA A 138 8.62 -17.95 29.22
CA ALA A 138 9.20 -17.26 30.35
C ALA A 138 10.17 -18.17 31.09
N GLU A 139 11.42 -17.74 31.21
CA GLU A 139 12.45 -18.46 31.94
C GLU A 139 13.09 -17.54 32.99
N ARG A 140 13.31 -18.10 34.19
CA ARG A 140 14.04 -17.42 35.23
C ARG A 140 15.51 -17.86 35.25
N ASN A 141 16.39 -16.92 34.92
CA ASN A 141 17.83 -17.16 35.09
C ASN A 141 18.23 -16.96 36.57
N VAL A 142 18.46 -18.06 37.28
CA VAL A 142 18.76 -18.04 38.72
C VAL A 142 20.11 -17.40 39.00
N LEU A 143 21.07 -17.51 38.09
CA LEU A 143 22.43 -16.99 38.27
C LEU A 143 22.46 -15.46 38.15
N SER A 144 21.73 -14.90 37.20
CA SER A 144 21.66 -13.45 37.00
C SER A 144 20.50 -12.79 37.77
N LYS A 145 19.61 -13.58 38.39
CA LYS A 145 18.39 -13.12 39.07
C LYS A 145 17.47 -12.29 38.12
N GLN A 146 17.45 -12.63 36.85
CA GLN A 146 16.65 -11.98 35.83
C GLN A 146 15.60 -12.93 35.30
N ASP A 147 14.41 -12.41 35.03
CA ASP A 147 13.37 -13.11 34.30
C ASP A 147 13.49 -12.73 32.81
N VAL A 148 13.59 -13.72 31.96
CA VAL A 148 13.66 -13.57 30.50
C VAL A 148 12.32 -14.00 29.92
N ILE A 149 11.70 -13.13 29.12
CA ILE A 149 10.48 -13.44 28.38
C ILE A 149 10.85 -13.41 26.89
N SER A 150 10.63 -14.51 26.20
CA SER A 150 10.73 -14.62 24.75
C SER A 150 9.33 -14.60 24.16
N VAL A 151 9.15 -13.84 23.10
CA VAL A 151 7.90 -13.76 22.35
C VAL A 151 8.21 -14.03 20.89
N ASP A 152 7.70 -15.14 20.39
CA ASP A 152 7.94 -15.57 19.01
C ASP A 152 6.62 -15.59 18.23
N TYR A 153 6.65 -15.01 17.03
CA TYR A 153 5.55 -15.02 16.07
C TYR A 153 6.11 -15.12 14.66
N HIS A 154 5.62 -16.10 13.90
CA HIS A 154 6.06 -16.30 12.52
C HIS A 154 4.89 -16.21 11.57
N SER A 155 4.90 -15.17 10.73
CA SER A 155 3.94 -15.01 9.64
C SER A 155 4.64 -14.67 8.34
N THR A 156 3.98 -14.94 7.24
CA THR A 156 4.41 -14.53 5.90
C THR A 156 3.25 -13.93 5.14
N TYR A 157 3.55 -12.90 4.34
CA TYR A 157 2.58 -12.26 3.46
C TYR A 157 2.83 -12.73 2.04
N HIS A 158 1.76 -13.08 1.36
CA HIS A 158 1.80 -13.60 0.01
C HIS A 158 0.76 -12.93 -0.87
N ILE A 159 1.17 -12.51 -2.06
CA ILE A 159 0.27 -11.95 -3.07
C ILE A 159 -0.34 -13.11 -3.86
N MET A 160 -1.66 -13.20 -3.88
CA MET A 160 -2.38 -14.20 -4.66
C MET A 160 -1.96 -14.15 -6.13
N GLY A 161 -1.73 -15.32 -6.73
CA GLY A 161 -1.31 -15.44 -8.12
C GLY A 161 0.20 -15.33 -8.35
N THR A 162 1.00 -15.20 -7.31
CA THR A 162 2.46 -15.28 -7.39
C THR A 162 2.97 -16.56 -6.74
N LYS A 163 4.15 -17.01 -7.13
CA LYS A 163 4.84 -18.16 -6.52
C LYS A 163 6.31 -17.85 -6.33
N TRP A 164 6.88 -18.42 -5.30
CA TRP A 164 8.31 -18.43 -5.10
C TRP A 164 8.99 -19.27 -6.18
N ASN A 165 10.02 -18.74 -6.82
CA ASN A 165 10.72 -19.33 -7.95
C ASN A 165 12.23 -19.40 -7.73
N ASP A 166 12.67 -19.57 -6.50
CA ASP A 166 14.07 -19.79 -6.16
C ASP A 166 14.26 -21.18 -5.53
N ALA A 167 15.47 -21.72 -5.69
CA ALA A 167 15.84 -23.04 -5.14
C ALA A 167 16.08 -23.04 -3.62
N ALA A 168 16.07 -21.88 -2.97
CA ALA A 168 16.31 -21.76 -1.54
C ALA A 168 15.08 -22.15 -0.73
N ASP A 169 15.18 -23.19 0.09
CA ASP A 169 14.11 -23.66 0.98
C ASP A 169 13.86 -22.69 2.16
N ASN A 170 14.89 -21.97 2.59
CA ASN A 170 14.82 -20.96 3.65
C ASN A 170 15.35 -19.62 3.14
N PRO A 171 14.51 -18.84 2.43
CA PRO A 171 14.92 -17.55 1.91
C PRO A 171 15.13 -16.51 3.02
N THR A 172 16.14 -15.69 2.87
CA THR A 172 16.32 -14.51 3.74
C THR A 172 15.28 -13.43 3.43
N ASN A 173 15.02 -12.52 4.36
CA ASN A 173 14.11 -11.39 4.12
C ASN A 173 14.51 -10.54 2.89
N SER A 174 15.82 -10.40 2.64
CA SER A 174 16.32 -9.73 1.44
C SER A 174 15.98 -10.50 0.16
N ALA A 175 16.04 -11.83 0.20
CA ALA A 175 15.66 -12.65 -0.95
C ALA A 175 14.14 -12.59 -1.20
N LEU A 176 13.33 -12.62 -0.14
CA LEU A 176 11.88 -12.45 -0.23
C LEU A 176 11.47 -11.10 -0.82
N GLY A 177 12.22 -10.03 -0.53
CA GLY A 177 12.01 -8.70 -1.11
C GLY A 177 12.45 -8.58 -2.57
N ALA A 178 13.20 -9.56 -3.11
CA ALA A 178 13.71 -9.49 -4.46
C ALA A 178 12.66 -9.90 -5.50
N GLN A 179 12.20 -8.96 -6.31
CA GLN A 179 11.19 -9.19 -7.35
C GLN A 179 11.54 -10.34 -8.32
N ALA A 180 12.82 -10.50 -8.65
CA ALA A 180 13.30 -11.53 -9.57
C ALA A 180 13.10 -12.97 -9.05
N LYS A 181 12.87 -13.14 -7.74
CA LYS A 181 12.65 -14.44 -7.11
C LYS A 181 11.18 -14.88 -7.11
N TRP A 182 10.29 -14.02 -7.59
CA TRP A 182 8.87 -14.29 -7.68
C TRP A 182 8.44 -14.46 -9.13
N ALA A 183 7.68 -15.47 -9.42
CA ALA A 183 7.07 -15.71 -10.73
C ALA A 183 5.54 -15.60 -10.62
N LEU A 184 4.91 -15.24 -11.72
CA LEU A 184 3.46 -15.29 -11.84
C LEU A 184 3.01 -16.73 -12.04
N THR A 185 1.93 -17.10 -11.38
CA THR A 185 1.24 -18.40 -11.57
C THR A 185 0.13 -18.26 -12.61
N TYR A 186 -0.45 -17.06 -12.71
CA TYR A 186 -1.51 -16.71 -13.65
C TYR A 186 -1.06 -15.50 -14.48
N ASP A 187 -1.79 -15.20 -15.54
CA ASP A 187 -1.59 -13.99 -16.31
C ASP A 187 -1.78 -12.74 -15.41
N ALA A 188 -1.05 -11.68 -15.70
CA ALA A 188 -1.00 -10.50 -14.85
C ALA A 188 -2.37 -9.82 -14.69
N ASP A 189 -3.19 -9.82 -15.73
CA ASP A 189 -4.56 -9.28 -15.75
C ASP A 189 -5.54 -10.02 -14.83
N LEU A 190 -5.18 -11.26 -14.44
CA LEU A 190 -5.95 -12.05 -13.46
C LEU A 190 -5.60 -11.71 -12.01
N ILE A 191 -4.53 -10.96 -11.77
CA ILE A 191 -4.10 -10.56 -10.43
C ILE A 191 -4.64 -9.17 -10.13
N PRO A 192 -5.59 -9.00 -9.18
CA PRO A 192 -6.28 -7.75 -8.96
C PRO A 192 -5.45 -6.76 -8.13
N ILE A 193 -4.30 -6.38 -8.68
CA ILE A 193 -3.42 -5.32 -8.19
C ILE A 193 -2.99 -4.48 -9.38
N VAL A 194 -3.13 -3.17 -9.27
CA VAL A 194 -2.62 -2.20 -10.23
C VAL A 194 -1.75 -1.18 -9.52
N GLN A 195 -0.57 -0.92 -10.06
CA GLN A 195 0.30 0.14 -9.61
C GLN A 195 0.12 1.37 -10.50
N LEU A 196 -0.09 2.52 -9.88
CA LEU A 196 -0.04 3.83 -10.53
C LEU A 196 1.18 4.59 -10.04
N THR A 197 1.93 5.18 -10.94
CA THR A 197 3.01 6.10 -10.60
C THR A 197 2.56 7.51 -10.97
N VAL A 198 2.50 8.41 -9.98
CA VAL A 198 1.95 9.76 -10.13
C VAL A 198 2.85 10.80 -9.49
N ASN A 199 2.71 12.04 -9.91
CA ASN A 199 3.27 13.20 -9.20
C ASN A 199 2.21 13.85 -8.31
N THR A 200 2.64 14.77 -7.45
CA THR A 200 1.75 15.64 -6.67
C THR A 200 2.31 17.05 -6.64
N PRO A 201 1.48 18.09 -6.72
CA PRO A 201 1.95 19.49 -6.65
C PRO A 201 2.42 19.89 -5.25
N LEU A 202 2.07 19.12 -4.22
CA LEU A 202 2.41 19.44 -2.83
C LEU A 202 3.86 19.13 -2.45
N ASP A 203 4.54 18.29 -3.21
CA ASP A 203 5.92 17.86 -2.91
C ASP A 203 6.86 18.16 -4.07
N ASN A 204 6.68 19.34 -4.67
CA ASN A 204 7.57 19.89 -5.69
C ASN A 204 8.85 20.48 -5.07
N THR A 205 9.37 19.90 -4.01
CA THR A 205 10.68 20.26 -3.50
C THR A 205 11.72 19.81 -4.53
N THR A 206 12.13 20.73 -5.37
CA THR A 206 13.39 20.65 -6.11
C THR A 206 14.51 20.48 -5.08
N LEU A 207 15.04 19.31 -4.96
CA LEU A 207 16.28 19.05 -4.23
C LEU A 207 17.46 19.58 -5.03
#